data_e01a9037ee5b0a8715a8b5400c0b78f3
#
_entry.id   e01a9037ee5b0a8715a8b5400c0b78f3
#
_cell.length_a   1.000
_cell.length_b   1.000
_cell.length_c   1.000
_cell.angle_alpha   90.00
_cell.angle_beta   90.00
_cell.angle_gamma   90.00
#
_symmetry.space_group_name_H-M   'P 1'
#
loop_
_entity.id
_entity.type
_entity.pdbx_description
1 polymer ?
#
loop_
_entity_poly.entity_id
_entity_poly.type
_entity_poly.pdbx_seq_one_letter_code
_entity_poly.pdbx_strand_id
1 'polypeptide(L)'
;MGITERFFQFGSELNVIHLPYRPNGFCIFILGDRTHFVSRDSSFWIEHEGRNQLLNTLLDRGYTIFNSNLYGRHWGSEKAALYARQLIHYVLKQETLNPKIHLLAEGMGALIADQLLQSSPEHIRSAAMLDPCLDLQAHFESEKENKFFYKQFLRETAQSFSVSEKEASSLSYQTITGCRTRVPVHIWQRTTGAPYPYTLHANAYKEAREKTGSKIDITYHLLENPARMYRAICRFFRSHEKDL
;
A
#
# COMPACT_ATOMS: atom_id res chain seq x y z
N MET A 1 -27.80 -13.98 5.97
CA MET A 1 -26.77 -12.99 5.65
C MET A 1 -25.45 -13.74 5.51
N GLY A 2 -24.76 -13.59 4.37
CA GLY A 2 -23.42 -14.17 4.22
C GLY A 2 -22.41 -13.39 5.05
N ILE A 3 -21.30 -14.04 5.43
CA ILE A 3 -20.17 -13.37 6.08
C ILE A 3 -19.55 -12.43 5.05
N THR A 4 -19.57 -11.13 5.30
CA THR A 4 -18.97 -10.11 4.43
C THR A 4 -17.53 -9.77 4.83
N GLU A 5 -17.17 -10.08 6.08
CA GLU A 5 -15.85 -9.79 6.66
C GLU A 5 -15.39 -10.97 7.50
N ARG A 6 -14.13 -11.34 7.32
CA ARG A 6 -13.52 -12.40 8.11
C ARG A 6 -12.20 -11.90 8.69
N PHE A 7 -12.21 -11.68 10.01
CA PHE A 7 -11.02 -11.35 10.79
C PHE A 7 -10.28 -12.62 11.17
N PHE A 8 -8.96 -12.60 11.04
CA PHE A 8 -8.12 -13.75 11.38
C PHE A 8 -6.74 -13.32 11.82
N GLN A 9 -6.07 -14.18 12.54
CA GLN A 9 -4.68 -14.00 12.92
C GLN A 9 -3.79 -14.88 12.04
N PHE A 10 -2.74 -14.28 11.48
CA PHE A 10 -1.69 -15.00 10.77
C PHE A 10 -0.34 -14.59 11.37
N GLY A 11 0.42 -15.55 11.92
CA GLY A 11 1.56 -15.22 12.77
C GLY A 11 1.14 -14.38 13.99
N SER A 12 1.81 -13.25 14.20
CA SER A 12 1.48 -12.31 15.27
C SER A 12 0.46 -11.24 14.87
N GLU A 13 0.13 -11.13 13.58
CA GLU A 13 -0.62 -10.00 13.05
C GLU A 13 -2.09 -10.32 12.82
N LEU A 14 -2.93 -9.31 13.05
CA LEU A 14 -4.33 -9.33 12.74
C LEU A 14 -4.58 -8.90 11.30
N ASN A 15 -5.49 -9.58 10.65
CA ASN A 15 -5.83 -9.40 9.25
C ASN A 15 -7.34 -9.46 9.07
N VAL A 16 -7.83 -8.89 7.98
CA VAL A 16 -9.22 -9.01 7.58
C VAL A 16 -9.32 -9.28 6.08
N ILE A 17 -10.25 -10.15 5.70
CA ILE A 17 -10.69 -10.36 4.32
C ILE A 17 -12.12 -9.85 4.22
N HIS A 18 -12.36 -8.95 3.28
CA HIS A 18 -13.68 -8.46 2.88
C HIS A 18 -14.14 -9.24 1.64
N LEU A 19 -15.29 -9.85 1.74
CA LEU A 19 -15.86 -10.69 0.70
C LEU A 19 -16.97 -9.93 -0.03
N PRO A 20 -16.89 -9.78 -1.36
CA PRO A 20 -17.95 -9.14 -2.12
C PRO A 20 -19.17 -10.05 -2.22
N TYR A 21 -20.36 -9.46 -2.39
CA TYR A 21 -21.60 -10.23 -2.60
C TYR A 21 -21.57 -11.08 -3.88
N ARG A 22 -20.88 -10.56 -4.93
CA ARG A 22 -20.71 -11.26 -6.22
C ARG A 22 -19.22 -11.23 -6.59
N PRO A 23 -18.45 -12.26 -6.21
CA PRO A 23 -17.02 -12.29 -6.50
C PRO A 23 -16.72 -12.29 -8.01
N ASN A 24 -15.75 -11.47 -8.42
CA ASN A 24 -15.25 -11.45 -9.80
C ASN A 24 -13.97 -12.28 -9.98
N GLY A 25 -13.48 -12.93 -8.90
CA GLY A 25 -12.26 -13.74 -8.89
C GLY A 25 -10.96 -12.94 -8.76
N PHE A 26 -11.00 -11.61 -8.75
CA PHE A 26 -9.81 -10.77 -8.55
C PHE A 26 -9.70 -10.30 -7.11
N CYS A 27 -8.45 -10.08 -6.69
CA CYS A 27 -8.13 -9.71 -5.32
C CYS A 27 -7.32 -8.43 -5.25
N ILE A 28 -7.58 -7.62 -4.21
CA ILE A 28 -6.82 -6.41 -3.88
C ILE A 28 -6.20 -6.56 -2.49
N PHE A 29 -4.89 -6.38 -2.40
CA PHE A 29 -4.21 -6.24 -1.11
C PHE A 29 -4.04 -4.76 -0.79
N ILE A 30 -4.64 -4.33 0.33
CA ILE A 30 -4.48 -2.97 0.85
C ILE A 30 -3.28 -2.91 1.77
N LEU A 31 -2.33 -2.06 1.42
CA LEU A 31 -1.14 -1.71 2.19
C LEU A 31 -1.32 -0.31 2.77
N GLY A 32 -1.56 -0.24 4.07
CA GLY A 32 -1.98 0.98 4.74
C GLY A 32 -0.86 1.93 5.13
N ASP A 33 -1.25 3.18 5.50
CA ASP A 33 -0.34 4.19 6.06
C ASP A 33 -0.17 4.02 7.58
N ARG A 34 0.68 4.84 8.20
CA ARG A 34 1.07 4.83 9.65
C ARG A 34 -0.10 4.78 10.63
N THR A 35 -1.26 5.33 10.27
CA THR A 35 -2.46 5.36 11.13
C THR A 35 -3.41 4.20 10.89
N HIS A 36 -3.14 3.36 9.89
CA HIS A 36 -3.98 2.23 9.57
C HIS A 36 -3.78 1.09 10.57
N PHE A 37 -4.85 0.40 10.87
CA PHE A 37 -4.86 -0.72 11.79
C PHE A 37 -5.87 -1.78 11.37
N VAL A 38 -5.69 -2.99 11.87
CA VAL A 38 -6.68 -4.06 11.91
C VAL A 38 -6.76 -4.56 13.35
N SER A 39 -7.94 -4.54 13.93
CA SER A 39 -8.28 -5.11 15.24
C SER A 39 -8.93 -6.49 15.06
N ARG A 40 -9.50 -7.03 16.15
CA ARG A 40 -10.18 -8.34 16.11
C ARG A 40 -11.53 -8.31 15.40
N ASP A 41 -12.13 -7.15 15.29
CA ASP A 41 -13.52 -6.92 14.85
C ASP A 41 -13.71 -5.69 13.96
N SER A 42 -12.66 -4.89 13.76
CA SER A 42 -12.71 -3.69 12.93
C SER A 42 -11.37 -3.38 12.26
N SER A 43 -11.35 -2.39 11.38
CA SER A 43 -10.14 -1.86 10.75
C SER A 43 -10.31 -0.39 10.41
N PHE A 44 -9.19 0.31 10.20
CA PHE A 44 -9.21 1.70 9.72
C PHE A 44 -10.07 1.87 8.45
N TRP A 45 -10.04 0.89 7.55
CA TRP A 45 -10.80 0.94 6.29
C TRP A 45 -12.31 0.77 6.49
N ILE A 46 -12.74 0.20 7.60
CA ILE A 46 -14.15 0.12 8.01
C ILE A 46 -14.58 1.41 8.70
N GLU A 47 -13.75 1.96 9.59
CA GLU A 47 -14.13 3.07 10.47
C GLU A 47 -13.98 4.45 9.80
N HIS A 48 -12.99 4.63 8.91
CA HIS A 48 -12.76 5.90 8.25
C HIS A 48 -13.72 6.09 7.07
N GLU A 49 -14.61 7.07 7.15
CA GLU A 49 -15.69 7.30 6.17
C GLU A 49 -15.22 7.24 4.71
N GLY A 50 -14.21 8.03 4.34
CA GLY A 50 -13.72 8.08 2.96
C GLY A 50 -13.08 6.76 2.50
N ARG A 51 -12.40 6.02 3.40
CA ARG A 51 -11.80 4.71 3.06
C ARG A 51 -12.86 3.63 2.99
N ASN A 52 -13.87 3.69 3.83
CA ASN A 52 -15.02 2.81 3.77
C ASN A 52 -15.79 2.98 2.46
N GLN A 53 -15.98 4.20 1.98
CA GLN A 53 -16.60 4.47 0.67
C GLN A 53 -15.79 3.87 -0.48
N LEU A 54 -14.44 3.97 -0.46
CA LEU A 54 -13.59 3.33 -1.46
C LEU A 54 -13.65 1.80 -1.36
N LEU A 55 -13.56 1.25 -0.14
CA LEU A 55 -13.70 -0.18 0.13
C LEU A 55 -15.00 -0.74 -0.45
N ASN A 56 -16.13 -0.12 -0.13
CA ASN A 56 -17.45 -0.52 -0.64
C ASN A 56 -17.55 -0.39 -2.17
N THR A 57 -16.97 0.68 -2.75
CA THR A 57 -16.93 0.86 -4.20
C THR A 57 -16.19 -0.28 -4.91
N LEU A 58 -15.14 -0.81 -4.30
CA LEU A 58 -14.38 -1.94 -4.84
C LEU A 58 -15.12 -3.28 -4.60
N LEU A 59 -15.71 -3.48 -3.42
CA LEU A 59 -16.54 -4.65 -3.13
C LEU A 59 -17.76 -4.76 -4.06
N ASP A 60 -18.41 -3.65 -4.38
CA ASP A 60 -19.52 -3.60 -5.33
C ASP A 60 -19.11 -4.00 -6.75
N ARG A 61 -17.81 -3.93 -7.07
CA ARG A 61 -17.22 -4.40 -8.33
C ARG A 61 -16.81 -5.88 -8.30
N GLY A 62 -16.98 -6.53 -7.17
CA GLY A 62 -16.71 -7.95 -7.00
C GLY A 62 -15.31 -8.30 -6.55
N TYR A 63 -14.47 -7.33 -6.18
CA TYR A 63 -13.14 -7.63 -5.67
C TYR A 63 -13.19 -8.24 -4.28
N THR A 64 -12.48 -9.33 -4.06
CA THR A 64 -12.09 -9.76 -2.72
C THR A 64 -10.96 -8.85 -2.24
N ILE A 65 -11.07 -8.32 -1.03
CA ILE A 65 -10.10 -7.33 -0.53
C ILE A 65 -9.54 -7.84 0.79
N PHE A 66 -8.24 -7.74 0.97
CA PHE A 66 -7.66 -8.03 2.29
C PHE A 66 -6.67 -6.96 2.70
N ASN A 67 -6.55 -6.79 4.02
CA ASN A 67 -5.55 -5.92 4.63
C ASN A 67 -5.07 -6.49 5.97
N SER A 68 -3.95 -5.99 6.42
CA SER A 68 -3.24 -6.45 7.61
C SER A 68 -2.79 -5.27 8.46
N ASN A 69 -2.59 -5.53 9.74
CA ASN A 69 -1.92 -4.60 10.63
C ASN A 69 -0.43 -4.39 10.27
N LEU A 70 0.22 -5.37 9.61
CA LEU A 70 1.61 -5.29 9.09
C LEU A 70 2.62 -4.73 10.10
N TYR A 71 2.51 -5.11 11.37
CA TYR A 71 3.32 -4.59 12.49
C TYR A 71 3.14 -3.08 12.73
N GLY A 72 2.01 -2.50 12.31
CA GLY A 72 1.70 -1.08 12.51
C GLY A 72 2.59 -0.15 11.68
N ARG A 73 3.40 0.66 12.36
CA ARG A 73 4.28 1.64 11.70
C ARG A 73 5.55 1.00 11.15
N HIS A 74 5.38 0.18 10.11
CA HIS A 74 6.42 -0.71 9.58
C HIS A 74 7.53 -0.01 8.77
N TRP A 75 7.34 1.19 8.29
CA TRP A 75 8.30 1.99 7.51
C TRP A 75 9.08 1.18 6.45
N GLY A 76 8.42 0.23 5.80
CA GLY A 76 9.03 -0.60 4.76
C GLY A 76 10.05 -1.62 5.28
N SER A 77 10.03 -1.98 6.57
CA SER A 77 10.97 -2.95 7.12
C SER A 77 10.90 -4.31 6.42
N GLU A 78 12.03 -4.99 6.33
CA GLU A 78 12.15 -6.31 5.69
C GLU A 78 11.18 -7.34 6.31
N LYS A 79 11.01 -7.28 7.63
CA LYS A 79 10.05 -8.12 8.36
C LYS A 79 8.63 -7.94 7.83
N ALA A 80 8.18 -6.69 7.60
CA ALA A 80 6.85 -6.40 7.08
C ALA A 80 6.71 -6.81 5.61
N ALA A 81 7.74 -6.61 4.79
CA ALA A 81 7.74 -7.05 3.39
C ALA A 81 7.69 -8.58 3.27
N LEU A 82 8.46 -9.30 4.09
CA LEU A 82 8.42 -10.76 4.14
C LEU A 82 7.03 -11.26 4.56
N TYR A 83 6.47 -10.65 5.60
CA TYR A 83 5.12 -10.99 6.05
C TYR A 83 4.07 -10.74 4.97
N ALA A 84 4.13 -9.60 4.28
CA ALA A 84 3.21 -9.27 3.18
C ALA A 84 3.24 -10.33 2.08
N ARG A 85 4.43 -10.82 1.68
CA ARG A 85 4.56 -11.93 0.73
C ARG A 85 3.92 -13.22 1.23
N GLN A 86 4.17 -13.57 2.49
CA GLN A 86 3.58 -14.78 3.10
C GLN A 86 2.06 -14.68 3.18
N LEU A 87 1.52 -13.50 3.53
CA LEU A 87 0.10 -13.25 3.58
C LEU A 87 -0.58 -13.36 2.20
N ILE A 88 0.06 -12.85 1.14
CA ILE A 88 -0.42 -13.06 -0.24
C ILE A 88 -0.58 -14.55 -0.54
N HIS A 89 0.45 -15.35 -0.29
CA HIS A 89 0.38 -16.80 -0.52
C HIS A 89 -0.68 -17.49 0.34
N TYR A 90 -0.81 -17.06 1.59
CA TYR A 90 -1.83 -17.59 2.50
C TYR A 90 -3.24 -17.32 1.95
N VAL A 91 -3.56 -16.07 1.60
CA VAL A 91 -4.87 -15.68 1.07
C VAL A 91 -5.18 -16.39 -0.25
N LEU A 92 -4.23 -16.45 -1.18
CA LEU A 92 -4.41 -17.16 -2.46
C LEU A 92 -4.63 -18.68 -2.31
N LYS A 93 -4.19 -19.28 -1.20
CA LYS A 93 -4.47 -20.69 -0.88
C LYS A 93 -5.83 -20.90 -0.21
N GLN A 94 -6.33 -19.90 0.51
CA GLN A 94 -7.58 -20.01 1.26
C GLN A 94 -8.81 -19.64 0.42
N GLU A 95 -8.63 -18.74 -0.55
CA GLU A 95 -9.71 -18.20 -1.37
C GLU A 95 -9.58 -18.66 -2.84
N THR A 96 -10.71 -18.82 -3.50
CA THR A 96 -10.75 -19.10 -4.96
C THR A 96 -10.53 -17.80 -5.73
N LEU A 97 -9.27 -17.50 -6.01
CA LEU A 97 -8.83 -16.23 -6.59
C LEU A 97 -7.87 -16.44 -7.75
N ASN A 98 -7.79 -15.43 -8.59
CA ASN A 98 -6.76 -15.29 -9.60
C ASN A 98 -5.36 -15.29 -8.94
N PRO A 99 -4.34 -15.94 -9.52
CA PRO A 99 -3.01 -16.06 -8.91
C PRO A 99 -2.23 -14.72 -8.86
N LYS A 100 -2.69 -13.70 -9.60
CA LYS A 100 -2.13 -12.35 -9.57
C LYS A 100 -3.10 -11.38 -8.93
N ILE A 101 -2.61 -10.63 -7.93
CA ILE A 101 -3.40 -9.66 -7.17
C ILE A 101 -3.12 -8.23 -7.60
N HIS A 102 -4.04 -7.34 -7.31
CA HIS A 102 -3.80 -5.90 -7.35
C HIS A 102 -3.28 -5.41 -5.99
N LEU A 103 -2.45 -4.37 -6.00
CA LEU A 103 -2.04 -3.66 -4.80
C LEU A 103 -2.75 -2.30 -4.74
N LEU A 104 -3.24 -1.94 -3.56
CA LEU A 104 -3.71 -0.60 -3.22
C LEU A 104 -2.90 -0.10 -2.03
N ALA A 105 -1.90 0.74 -2.29
CA ALA A 105 -1.01 1.23 -1.27
C ALA A 105 -1.31 2.69 -0.91
N GLU A 106 -1.27 3.04 0.36
CA GLU A 106 -1.41 4.40 0.84
C GLU A 106 -0.22 4.79 1.71
N GLY A 107 0.32 6.00 1.47
CA GLY A 107 1.40 6.56 2.25
C GLY A 107 2.59 5.61 2.40
N MET A 108 2.92 5.27 3.65
CA MET A 108 4.00 4.35 4.03
C MET A 108 3.84 2.94 3.40
N GLY A 109 2.61 2.49 3.14
CA GLY A 109 2.35 1.20 2.50
C GLY A 109 2.97 1.06 1.12
N ALA A 110 3.26 2.18 0.45
CA ALA A 110 3.93 2.18 -0.85
C ALA A 110 5.38 1.66 -0.79
N LEU A 111 6.05 1.76 0.35
CA LEU A 111 7.38 1.16 0.55
C LEU A 111 7.31 -0.37 0.41
N ILE A 112 6.30 -1.01 1.00
CA ILE A 112 6.08 -2.46 0.85
C ILE A 112 5.62 -2.79 -0.57
N ALA A 113 4.74 -1.97 -1.15
CA ALA A 113 4.29 -2.19 -2.53
C ALA A 113 5.46 -2.18 -3.51
N ASP A 114 6.39 -1.22 -3.39
CA ASP A 114 7.59 -1.15 -4.23
C ASP A 114 8.51 -2.37 -4.04
N GLN A 115 8.72 -2.83 -2.80
CA GLN A 115 9.48 -4.04 -2.53
C GLN A 115 8.82 -5.30 -3.13
N LEU A 116 7.49 -5.41 -3.09
CA LEU A 116 6.75 -6.51 -3.73
C LEU A 116 6.86 -6.45 -5.26
N LEU A 117 6.78 -5.26 -5.86
CA LEU A 117 6.98 -5.06 -7.29
C LEU A 117 8.38 -5.47 -7.76
N GLN A 118 9.39 -5.34 -6.91
CA GLN A 118 10.77 -5.71 -7.21
C GLN A 118 11.04 -7.22 -6.97
N SER A 119 10.51 -7.76 -5.87
CA SER A 119 10.86 -9.11 -5.39
C SER A 119 9.93 -10.21 -5.87
N SER A 120 8.69 -9.88 -6.24
CA SER A 120 7.65 -10.87 -6.57
C SER A 120 6.66 -10.34 -7.64
N PRO A 121 7.15 -9.72 -8.74
CA PRO A 121 6.30 -9.09 -9.75
C PRO A 121 5.35 -10.09 -10.45
N GLU A 122 5.68 -11.38 -10.45
CA GLU A 122 4.87 -12.45 -11.03
C GLU A 122 3.52 -12.64 -10.33
N HIS A 123 3.41 -12.25 -9.05
CA HIS A 123 2.17 -12.32 -8.27
C HIS A 123 1.37 -11.02 -8.31
N ILE A 124 1.93 -9.95 -8.89
CA ILE A 124 1.28 -8.63 -8.91
C ILE A 124 0.75 -8.32 -10.31
N ARG A 125 -0.51 -7.94 -10.38
CA ARG A 125 -1.21 -7.58 -11.61
C ARG A 125 -1.08 -6.10 -11.94
N SER A 126 -1.29 -5.24 -10.94
CA SER A 126 -1.10 -3.79 -11.02
C SER A 126 -1.02 -3.19 -9.61
N ALA A 127 -0.51 -1.95 -9.50
CA ALA A 127 -0.44 -1.23 -8.24
C ALA A 127 -1.02 0.17 -8.37
N ALA A 128 -2.02 0.48 -7.54
CA ALA A 128 -2.56 1.81 -7.31
C ALA A 128 -1.95 2.37 -6.02
N MET A 129 -1.45 3.61 -6.04
CA MET A 129 -0.83 4.23 -4.89
C MET A 129 -1.46 5.59 -4.60
N LEU A 130 -1.76 5.86 -3.33
CA LEU A 130 -2.38 7.09 -2.85
C LEU A 130 -1.38 7.84 -1.98
N ASP A 131 -1.00 9.06 -2.38
CA ASP A 131 -0.03 9.91 -1.68
C ASP A 131 1.18 9.12 -1.15
N PRO A 132 1.91 8.37 -1.99
CA PRO A 132 2.85 7.36 -1.54
C PRO A 132 4.12 7.92 -0.92
N CYS A 133 4.61 7.30 0.15
CA CYS A 133 6.00 7.39 0.59
C CYS A 133 6.82 6.35 -0.19
N LEU A 134 7.75 6.79 -1.05
CA LEU A 134 8.53 5.90 -1.92
C LEU A 134 10.03 6.02 -1.69
N ASP A 135 10.47 7.13 -1.12
CA ASP A 135 11.84 7.38 -0.70
C ASP A 135 11.88 7.63 0.81
N LEU A 136 12.23 6.61 1.56
CA LEU A 136 12.26 6.72 3.01
C LEU A 136 13.47 7.54 3.49
N GLN A 137 14.58 7.53 2.74
CA GLN A 137 15.75 8.35 3.05
C GLN A 137 15.42 9.82 2.87
N ALA A 138 14.77 10.21 1.77
CA ALA A 138 14.36 11.59 1.55
C ALA A 138 13.35 12.06 2.60
N HIS A 139 12.40 11.19 2.98
CA HIS A 139 11.47 11.48 4.08
C HIS A 139 12.21 11.68 5.40
N PHE A 140 13.14 10.81 5.75
CA PHE A 140 13.96 10.93 6.95
C PHE A 140 14.73 12.27 6.98
N GLU A 141 15.34 12.69 5.87
CA GLU A 141 16.05 13.96 5.80
C GLU A 141 15.11 15.16 5.98
N SER A 142 13.91 15.10 5.39
CA SER A 142 12.90 16.17 5.54
C SER A 142 12.37 16.31 6.97
N GLU A 143 12.23 15.19 7.71
CA GLU A 143 11.77 15.21 9.10
C GLU A 143 12.80 15.84 10.07
N LYS A 144 14.08 15.89 9.72
CA LYS A 144 15.12 16.53 10.54
C LYS A 144 14.86 18.03 10.80
N GLU A 145 14.12 18.69 9.92
CA GLU A 145 13.76 20.09 10.08
C GLU A 145 12.79 20.31 11.26
N ASN A 146 12.02 19.29 11.63
CA ASN A 146 11.08 19.35 12.75
C ASN A 146 11.46 18.35 13.86
N LYS A 147 12.06 18.84 14.95
CA LYS A 147 12.56 18.01 16.05
C LYS A 147 11.53 17.06 16.65
N PHE A 148 10.25 17.43 16.67
CA PHE A 148 9.18 16.58 17.22
C PHE A 148 8.92 15.37 16.31
N PHE A 149 8.70 15.61 15.02
CA PHE A 149 8.46 14.56 14.05
C PHE A 149 9.69 13.69 13.82
N TYR A 150 10.88 14.29 13.83
CA TYR A 150 12.13 13.54 13.75
C TYR A 150 12.29 12.54 14.90
N LYS A 151 12.06 12.95 16.16
CA LYS A 151 12.10 12.02 17.29
C LYS A 151 11.07 10.90 17.20
N GLN A 152 9.86 11.25 16.75
CA GLN A 152 8.82 10.25 16.53
C GLN A 152 9.23 9.25 15.44
N PHE A 153 9.74 9.74 14.32
CA PHE A 153 10.23 8.90 13.22
C PHE A 153 11.34 7.95 13.69
N LEU A 154 12.34 8.46 14.42
CA LEU A 154 13.43 7.62 14.96
C LEU A 154 12.91 6.51 15.87
N ARG A 155 11.95 6.80 16.73
CA ARG A 155 11.35 5.78 17.61
C ARG A 155 10.60 4.71 16.82
N GLU A 156 9.80 5.14 15.84
CA GLU A 156 9.03 4.24 15.00
C GLU A 156 9.93 3.35 14.12
N THR A 157 10.96 3.92 13.52
CA THR A 157 11.93 3.17 12.70
C THR A 157 12.81 2.27 13.56
N ALA A 158 13.27 2.70 14.74
CA ALA A 158 14.00 1.86 15.67
C ALA A 158 13.21 0.60 16.04
N GLN A 159 11.92 0.75 16.34
CA GLN A 159 11.02 -0.37 16.63
C GLN A 159 10.82 -1.27 15.40
N SER A 160 10.54 -0.67 14.24
CA SER A 160 10.25 -1.40 13.01
C SER A 160 11.44 -2.20 12.48
N PHE A 161 12.65 -1.64 12.58
CA PHE A 161 13.89 -2.27 12.12
C PHE A 161 14.61 -3.05 13.23
N SER A 162 14.04 -3.09 14.47
CA SER A 162 14.61 -3.80 15.62
C SER A 162 16.01 -3.33 15.98
N VAL A 163 16.25 -2.03 15.98
CA VAL A 163 17.52 -1.36 16.31
C VAL A 163 17.30 -0.30 17.38
N SER A 164 18.37 0.25 17.96
CA SER A 164 18.28 1.42 18.84
C SER A 164 17.97 2.71 18.07
N GLU A 165 17.43 3.74 18.73
CA GLU A 165 17.19 5.06 18.11
C GLU A 165 18.50 5.68 17.57
N LYS A 166 19.64 5.41 18.22
CA LYS A 166 20.95 5.85 17.78
C LYS A 166 21.34 5.17 16.45
N GLU A 167 21.17 3.87 16.35
CA GLU A 167 21.40 3.12 15.10
C GLU A 167 20.42 3.55 14.02
N ALA A 168 19.12 3.74 14.34
CA ALA A 168 18.14 4.23 13.40
C ALA A 168 18.52 5.59 12.78
N SER A 169 19.19 6.47 13.54
CA SER A 169 19.67 7.77 13.03
C SER A 169 20.79 7.67 12.00
N SER A 170 21.45 6.52 11.90
CA SER A 170 22.58 6.25 10.99
C SER A 170 22.28 5.14 9.95
N LEU A 171 21.06 4.61 9.93
CA LEU A 171 20.67 3.64 8.91
C LEU A 171 20.63 4.28 7.53
N SER A 172 20.96 3.49 6.52
CA SER A 172 20.65 3.78 5.14
C SER A 172 19.26 3.25 4.84
N TYR A 173 18.30 4.14 4.68
CA TYR A 173 16.91 3.79 4.41
C TYR A 173 16.66 3.51 2.92
N GLN A 174 15.54 2.87 2.62
CA GLN A 174 15.10 2.62 1.24
C GLN A 174 15.05 3.94 0.46
N THR A 175 15.70 3.94 -0.70
CA THR A 175 15.63 5.02 -1.69
C THR A 175 14.91 4.52 -2.94
N ILE A 176 14.49 5.47 -3.79
CA ILE A 176 13.91 5.15 -5.08
C ILE A 176 14.99 4.55 -5.98
N THR A 177 14.86 3.26 -6.25
CA THR A 177 15.67 2.56 -7.26
C THR A 177 14.83 2.30 -8.50
N GLY A 178 15.43 2.35 -9.68
CA GLY A 178 14.73 2.05 -10.93
C GLY A 178 14.21 0.60 -10.93
N CYS A 179 12.93 0.43 -10.66
CA CYS A 179 12.28 -0.89 -10.68
C CYS A 179 12.02 -1.33 -12.12
N ARG A 180 12.69 -2.40 -12.57
CA ARG A 180 12.53 -2.97 -13.91
C ARG A 180 11.36 -3.98 -13.96
N THR A 181 10.18 -3.55 -13.55
CA THR A 181 8.98 -4.39 -13.66
C THR A 181 8.04 -3.90 -14.75
N ARG A 182 7.38 -4.85 -15.45
CA ARG A 182 6.31 -4.52 -16.40
C ARG A 182 4.97 -4.33 -15.74
N VAL A 183 4.88 -4.52 -14.41
CA VAL A 183 3.64 -4.31 -13.66
C VAL A 183 3.25 -2.83 -13.75
N PRO A 184 2.04 -2.51 -14.24
CA PRO A 184 1.60 -1.13 -14.34
C PRO A 184 1.37 -0.52 -12.95
N VAL A 185 1.80 0.74 -12.80
CA VAL A 185 1.60 1.52 -11.59
C VAL A 185 0.85 2.80 -11.93
N HIS A 186 -0.11 3.16 -11.09
CA HIS A 186 -0.78 4.46 -11.15
C HIS A 186 -0.77 5.12 -9.77
N ILE A 187 -0.29 6.36 -9.72
CA ILE A 187 -0.24 7.16 -8.49
C ILE A 187 -1.34 8.21 -8.54
N TRP A 188 -2.15 8.30 -7.48
CA TRP A 188 -3.03 9.43 -7.20
C TRP A 188 -2.40 10.28 -6.12
N GLN A 189 -2.01 11.49 -6.49
CA GLN A 189 -1.23 12.38 -5.64
C GLN A 189 -1.96 13.69 -5.37
N ARG A 190 -2.12 14.03 -4.12
CA ARG A 190 -2.57 15.37 -3.73
C ARG A 190 -1.49 16.41 -4.01
N THR A 191 -1.90 17.55 -4.53
CA THR A 191 -0.99 18.68 -4.80
C THR A 191 -0.70 19.52 -3.57
N THR A 192 -1.61 19.49 -2.58
CA THR A 192 -1.50 20.24 -1.32
C THR A 192 -1.90 19.38 -0.13
N GLY A 193 -1.26 19.59 1.01
CA GLY A 193 -1.59 18.91 2.26
C GLY A 193 -1.29 17.39 2.26
N ALA A 194 -0.53 16.87 1.30
CA ALA A 194 -0.06 15.50 1.33
C ALA A 194 1.05 15.34 2.38
N PRO A 195 1.03 14.25 3.18
CA PRO A 195 2.07 14.01 4.18
C PRO A 195 3.42 13.70 3.52
N TYR A 196 3.41 13.24 2.27
CA TYR A 196 4.60 12.92 1.49
C TYR A 196 4.65 13.82 0.25
N PRO A 197 5.59 14.79 0.18
CA PRO A 197 5.70 15.73 -0.94
C PRO A 197 5.90 15.03 -2.27
N TYR A 198 5.08 15.35 -3.27
CA TYR A 198 5.14 14.70 -4.59
C TYR A 198 6.50 14.85 -5.28
N THR A 199 7.22 15.92 -5.02
CA THR A 199 8.55 16.18 -5.59
C THR A 199 9.60 15.17 -5.12
N LEU A 200 9.53 14.76 -3.85
CA LEU A 200 10.46 13.80 -3.26
C LEU A 200 10.06 12.34 -3.51
N HIS A 201 8.79 12.08 -3.78
CA HIS A 201 8.25 10.71 -3.88
C HIS A 201 7.72 10.40 -5.28
N ALA A 202 6.52 10.89 -5.61
CA ALA A 202 5.81 10.49 -6.82
C ALA A 202 6.57 10.87 -8.11
N ASN A 203 7.10 12.09 -8.20
CA ASN A 203 7.86 12.55 -9.38
C ASN A 203 9.17 11.80 -9.53
N ALA A 204 9.95 11.71 -8.46
CA ALA A 204 11.23 11.00 -8.47
C ALA A 204 11.05 9.51 -8.85
N TYR A 205 9.98 8.89 -8.34
CA TYR A 205 9.65 7.51 -8.68
C TYR A 205 9.21 7.36 -10.15
N LYS A 206 8.43 8.30 -10.67
CA LYS A 206 8.06 8.34 -12.09
C LYS A 206 9.30 8.40 -12.97
N GLU A 207 10.20 9.34 -12.72
CA GLU A 207 11.44 9.48 -13.47
C GLU A 207 12.30 8.21 -13.44
N ALA A 208 12.41 7.57 -12.26
CA ALA A 208 13.17 6.34 -12.10
C ALA A 208 12.56 5.19 -12.92
N ARG A 209 11.23 5.07 -12.90
CA ARG A 209 10.52 4.03 -13.66
C ARG A 209 10.58 4.27 -15.18
N GLU A 210 10.42 5.50 -15.62
CA GLU A 210 10.53 5.87 -17.04
C GLU A 210 11.93 5.57 -17.61
N LYS A 211 12.98 5.84 -16.85
CA LYS A 211 14.37 5.48 -17.21
C LYS A 211 14.58 3.97 -17.42
N THR A 212 13.78 3.15 -16.76
CA THR A 212 13.83 1.68 -16.92
C THR A 212 12.80 1.13 -17.91
N GLY A 213 12.04 2.00 -18.58
CA GLY A 213 10.96 1.61 -19.50
C GLY A 213 9.74 1.00 -18.84
N SER A 214 9.57 1.19 -17.54
CA SER A 214 8.44 0.67 -16.76
C SER A 214 7.23 1.59 -16.83
N LYS A 215 6.02 1.01 -17.03
CA LYS A 215 4.77 1.79 -17.13
C LYS A 215 4.42 2.43 -15.79
N ILE A 216 4.15 3.73 -15.83
CA ILE A 216 3.66 4.51 -14.69
C ILE A 216 2.83 5.70 -15.18
N ASP A 217 1.74 5.97 -14.48
CA ASP A 217 0.92 7.15 -14.63
C ASP A 217 0.76 7.87 -13.29
N ILE A 218 0.65 9.21 -13.30
CA ILE A 218 0.34 10.01 -12.13
C ILE A 218 -0.89 10.87 -12.44
N THR A 219 -1.86 10.84 -11.54
CA THR A 219 -2.98 11.76 -11.50
C THR A 219 -2.85 12.68 -10.30
N TYR A 220 -2.65 13.97 -10.55
CA TYR A 220 -2.71 14.99 -9.50
C TYR A 220 -4.16 15.37 -9.24
N HIS A 221 -4.52 15.52 -7.97
CA HIS A 221 -5.89 15.88 -7.60
C HIS A 221 -5.95 16.79 -6.38
N LEU A 222 -7.05 17.51 -6.27
CA LEU A 222 -7.50 18.20 -5.06
C LEU A 222 -8.52 17.32 -4.35
N LEU A 223 -8.69 17.53 -3.04
CA LEU A 223 -9.59 16.69 -2.20
C LEU A 223 -11.09 16.83 -2.54
N GLU A 224 -11.47 17.72 -3.45
CA GLU A 224 -12.86 18.17 -3.66
C GLU A 224 -13.81 17.08 -4.22
N ASN A 225 -13.32 16.00 -4.83
CA ASN A 225 -14.20 14.97 -5.40
C ASN A 225 -13.64 13.55 -5.24
N PRO A 226 -13.72 12.95 -4.04
CA PRO A 226 -13.20 11.62 -3.79
C PRO A 226 -13.88 10.53 -4.64
N ALA A 227 -15.17 10.67 -4.94
CA ALA A 227 -15.90 9.69 -5.75
C ALA A 227 -15.37 9.57 -7.19
N ARG A 228 -14.82 10.66 -7.75
CA ARG A 228 -14.17 10.64 -9.09
C ARG A 228 -12.89 9.81 -9.03
N MET A 229 -12.09 9.98 -7.97
CA MET A 229 -10.88 9.22 -7.74
C MET A 229 -11.20 7.73 -7.55
N TYR A 230 -12.19 7.38 -6.74
CA TYR A 230 -12.59 5.98 -6.51
C TYR A 230 -12.99 5.28 -7.81
N ARG A 231 -13.80 5.95 -8.66
CA ARG A 231 -14.14 5.43 -10.00
C ARG A 231 -12.91 5.28 -10.90
N ALA A 232 -11.93 6.17 -10.80
CA ALA A 232 -10.70 6.09 -11.58
C ALA A 232 -9.83 4.89 -11.14
N ILE A 233 -9.71 4.65 -9.83
CA ILE A 233 -9.01 3.48 -9.28
C ILE A 233 -9.68 2.19 -9.76
N CYS A 234 -11.02 2.10 -9.68
CA CYS A 234 -11.75 0.93 -10.19
C CYS A 234 -11.51 0.70 -11.69
N ARG A 235 -11.50 1.76 -12.50
CA ARG A 235 -11.21 1.65 -13.95
C ARG A 235 -9.79 1.19 -14.20
N PHE A 236 -8.83 1.68 -13.42
CA PHE A 236 -7.44 1.26 -13.52
C PHE A 236 -7.30 -0.23 -13.23
N PHE A 237 -7.85 -0.75 -12.14
CA PHE A 237 -7.79 -2.17 -11.85
C PHE A 237 -8.46 -2.99 -12.95
N ARG A 238 -9.68 -2.63 -13.35
CA ARG A 238 -10.43 -3.31 -14.39
C ARG A 238 -9.70 -3.36 -15.74
N SER A 239 -8.97 -2.31 -16.12
CA SER A 239 -8.22 -2.29 -17.38
C SER A 239 -7.03 -3.28 -17.40
N HIS A 240 -6.69 -3.83 -16.24
CA HIS A 240 -5.61 -4.82 -16.07
C HIS A 240 -6.15 -6.22 -15.70
N GLU A 241 -7.46 -6.42 -15.66
CA GLU A 241 -8.11 -7.72 -15.57
C GLU A 241 -8.09 -8.35 -16.95
N LYS A 242 -7.06 -9.11 -17.24
CA LYS A 242 -7.06 -9.95 -18.44
C LYS A 242 -7.61 -11.32 -18.05
N ASP A 243 -8.45 -11.85 -18.93
CA ASP A 243 -8.89 -13.22 -18.84
C ASP A 243 -7.68 -14.17 -18.73
N LEU A 244 -7.86 -15.24 -17.98
CA LEU A 244 -6.87 -16.28 -17.74
C LEU A 244 -6.56 -17.06 -18.99
#